data_25d107e8535474ae7b24e6bda1f72407
#
_entry.id   25d107e8535474ae7b24e6bda1f72407
#
_cell.length_a   1.000
_cell.length_b   1.000
_cell.length_c   1.000
_cell.angle_alpha   90.00
_cell.angle_beta   90.00
_cell.angle_gamma   90.00
#
_symmetry.space_group_name_H-M   'P 1'
#
loop_
_entity.id
_entity.type
_entity.pdbx_description
1 polymer ?
#
loop_
_entity_poly.entity_id
_entity_poly.type
_entity_poly.pdbx_seq_one_letter_code
_entity_poly.pdbx_strand_id
1 'polypeptide(L)'
;MAMLKINNKFVSETKLLSEISNETKFLEEASISKDAKSIIDLCREDKKDRTMLDAFLNEYGLDNKEGVALMCLAESVLRIPDKKTRDLIISEKLSEGKWIDHLNKADSIFVNASTWGLLLAGKVVTTPNEWSKNPNSFLSNLISKSGEMPIRNAVLAAMQILSQEFVIGKNFKDIQKLPGLSEEAYSFDMLGEAARTPSQAENYFESYLNAIDEVAKINLVKNLSHGVSIKISALHPRYEMRKIDDINLELVPRLKELVHHAYSKDVEITIDAEEQDRLSLSLHIIEQLAFDKKIKNWNKFGIALQAYGKRSFDAIDWLNSALDKRAEMHLRLVKGAYWDYEIKHAQVSGYDGYPVFSKKSITDIAYLACSKRILENKKIYPKFATHNAHTISS
;
A
#
# COMPACT_ATOMS: atom_id res chain seq x y z
N MET A 1 22.48 -20.11 13.80
CA MET A 1 21.87 -20.33 12.49
C MET A 1 22.67 -19.62 11.42
N ALA A 2 22.97 -20.24 10.30
CA ALA A 2 23.67 -19.56 9.21
C ALA A 2 22.71 -18.53 8.63
N MET A 3 23.13 -17.25 8.64
CA MET A 3 22.38 -16.16 8.03
C MET A 3 22.14 -16.52 6.56
N LEU A 4 20.93 -16.45 6.10
CA LEU A 4 20.55 -16.74 4.73
C LEU A 4 21.44 -15.97 3.76
N LYS A 5 22.21 -16.70 2.97
CA LYS A 5 22.92 -16.13 1.83
C LYS A 5 21.91 -15.91 0.70
N ILE A 6 21.17 -14.82 0.79
CA ILE A 6 20.44 -14.32 -0.36
C ILE A 6 21.47 -13.67 -1.28
N ASN A 7 21.43 -14.00 -2.57
CA ASN A 7 22.35 -13.52 -3.58
C ASN A 7 22.48 -11.99 -3.60
N ASN A 8 23.55 -11.52 -4.23
CA ASN A 8 23.85 -10.09 -4.30
C ASN A 8 22.63 -9.28 -4.79
N LYS A 9 22.19 -8.29 -4.02
CA LYS A 9 21.07 -7.40 -4.35
C LYS A 9 21.30 -6.54 -5.61
N PHE A 10 22.54 -6.47 -6.12
CA PHE A 10 22.93 -5.72 -7.31
C PHE A 10 23.18 -6.59 -8.54
N VAL A 11 22.59 -7.76 -8.61
CA VAL A 11 22.66 -8.62 -9.81
C VAL A 11 22.25 -7.86 -11.06
N SER A 12 22.94 -8.13 -12.18
CA SER A 12 22.62 -7.52 -13.47
C SER A 12 21.18 -7.83 -13.90
N GLU A 13 20.44 -6.82 -14.32
CA GLU A 13 19.08 -6.99 -14.87
C GLU A 13 19.05 -7.89 -16.09
N THR A 14 20.06 -7.80 -16.96
CA THR A 14 20.17 -8.64 -18.17
C THR A 14 20.24 -10.13 -17.83
N LYS A 15 20.97 -10.49 -16.75
CA LYS A 15 21.04 -11.89 -16.30
C LYS A 15 19.68 -12.37 -15.80
N LEU A 16 19.02 -11.58 -14.98
CA LEU A 16 17.70 -11.93 -14.44
C LEU A 16 16.61 -11.95 -15.51
N LEU A 17 16.68 -11.08 -16.51
CA LEU A 17 15.73 -11.06 -17.63
C LEU A 17 15.69 -12.37 -18.40
N SER A 18 16.85 -13.04 -18.59
CA SER A 18 16.87 -14.35 -19.26
C SER A 18 16.15 -15.43 -18.45
N GLU A 19 16.30 -15.41 -17.14
CA GLU A 19 15.61 -16.32 -16.22
C GLU A 19 14.11 -16.03 -16.18
N ILE A 20 13.73 -14.77 -15.97
CA ILE A 20 12.33 -14.30 -15.98
C ILE A 20 11.63 -14.68 -17.28
N SER A 21 12.29 -14.43 -18.43
CA SER A 21 11.75 -14.75 -19.75
C SER A 21 11.51 -16.25 -19.93
N ASN A 22 12.39 -17.10 -19.38
CA ASN A 22 12.20 -18.54 -19.43
C ASN A 22 10.99 -18.99 -18.60
N GLU A 23 10.80 -18.39 -17.43
CA GLU A 23 9.65 -18.69 -16.55
C GLU A 23 8.30 -18.25 -17.16
N THR A 24 8.29 -17.27 -18.05
CA THR A 24 7.06 -16.68 -18.62
C THR A 24 6.75 -17.14 -20.05
N LYS A 25 7.51 -18.09 -20.63
CA LYS A 25 7.29 -18.59 -22.00
C LYS A 25 5.94 -19.24 -22.26
N PHE A 26 5.23 -19.67 -21.21
CA PHE A 26 3.92 -20.30 -21.34
C PHE A 26 2.78 -19.30 -21.55
N LEU A 27 3.03 -17.99 -21.38
CA LEU A 27 1.99 -16.96 -21.49
C LEU A 27 1.57 -16.77 -22.97
N GLU A 28 0.28 -16.90 -23.21
CA GLU A 28 -0.34 -16.67 -24.54
C GLU A 28 -0.96 -15.28 -24.59
N GLU A 29 -0.24 -14.31 -25.12
CA GLU A 29 -0.62 -12.89 -25.11
C GLU A 29 -2.00 -12.63 -25.72
N ALA A 30 -2.38 -13.33 -26.78
CA ALA A 30 -3.68 -13.14 -27.43
C ALA A 30 -4.85 -13.53 -26.52
N SER A 31 -4.73 -14.64 -25.77
CA SER A 31 -5.75 -15.08 -24.81
C SER A 31 -5.82 -14.11 -23.63
N ILE A 32 -4.66 -13.76 -23.04
CA ILE A 32 -4.55 -12.83 -21.91
C ILE A 32 -5.17 -11.48 -22.26
N SER A 33 -4.85 -10.92 -23.44
CA SER A 33 -5.39 -9.64 -23.88
C SER A 33 -6.91 -9.67 -24.06
N LYS A 34 -7.46 -10.78 -24.56
CA LYS A 34 -8.90 -10.97 -24.71
C LYS A 34 -9.60 -11.00 -23.35
N ASP A 35 -9.07 -11.76 -22.39
CA ASP A 35 -9.65 -11.90 -21.07
C ASP A 35 -9.53 -10.61 -20.28
N ALA A 36 -8.38 -9.94 -20.35
CA ALA A 36 -8.16 -8.62 -19.74
C ALA A 36 -9.15 -7.58 -20.28
N LYS A 37 -9.41 -7.58 -21.61
CA LYS A 37 -10.41 -6.69 -22.20
C LYS A 37 -11.80 -6.98 -21.66
N SER A 38 -12.18 -8.26 -21.57
CA SER A 38 -13.48 -8.66 -21.02
C SER A 38 -13.69 -8.16 -19.58
N ILE A 39 -12.66 -8.31 -18.72
CA ILE A 39 -12.69 -7.77 -17.34
C ILE A 39 -12.88 -6.26 -17.34
N ILE A 40 -12.13 -5.53 -18.17
CA ILE A 40 -12.22 -4.07 -18.27
C ILE A 40 -13.61 -3.63 -18.75
N ASP A 41 -14.15 -4.31 -19.76
CA ASP A 41 -15.46 -3.97 -20.31
C ASP A 41 -16.56 -4.20 -19.25
N LEU A 42 -16.53 -5.31 -18.51
CA LEU A 42 -17.44 -5.57 -17.39
C LEU A 42 -17.35 -4.48 -16.29
N CYS A 43 -16.13 -4.12 -15.89
CA CYS A 43 -15.93 -3.04 -14.89
C CYS A 43 -16.46 -1.68 -15.39
N ARG A 44 -16.40 -1.41 -16.71
CA ARG A 44 -16.91 -0.15 -17.29
C ARG A 44 -18.44 -0.13 -17.44
N GLU A 45 -19.04 -1.30 -17.63
CA GLU A 45 -20.51 -1.44 -17.70
C GLU A 45 -21.18 -1.31 -16.34
N ASP A 46 -20.48 -1.67 -15.26
CA ASP A 46 -20.98 -1.54 -13.90
C ASP A 46 -20.97 -0.07 -13.47
N LYS A 47 -22.15 0.60 -13.65
CA LYS A 47 -22.34 2.01 -13.34
C LYS A 47 -22.81 2.24 -11.91
N LYS A 48 -23.11 1.18 -11.13
CA LYS A 48 -23.82 1.30 -9.85
C LYS A 48 -22.94 1.85 -8.73
N ASP A 49 -21.62 1.64 -8.81
CA ASP A 49 -20.69 1.99 -7.73
C ASP A 49 -19.67 3.07 -8.12
N ARG A 50 -20.00 3.94 -9.09
CA ARG A 50 -19.11 5.07 -9.42
C ARG A 50 -18.99 6.01 -8.22
N THR A 51 -17.82 5.94 -7.59
CA THR A 51 -17.45 6.81 -6.48
C THR A 51 -17.12 8.24 -6.97
N MET A 52 -17.06 9.18 -6.06
CA MET A 52 -16.54 10.52 -6.38
C MET A 52 -15.10 10.48 -6.88
N LEU A 53 -14.32 9.47 -6.43
CA LEU A 53 -12.97 9.23 -6.92
C LEU A 53 -12.98 8.78 -8.39
N ASP A 54 -13.90 7.92 -8.80
CA ASP A 54 -14.01 7.49 -10.22
C ASP A 54 -14.31 8.69 -11.12
N ALA A 55 -15.20 9.58 -10.70
CA ALA A 55 -15.47 10.81 -11.42
C ALA A 55 -14.22 11.71 -11.49
N PHE A 56 -13.49 11.80 -10.40
CA PHE A 56 -12.23 12.54 -10.31
C PHE A 56 -11.15 11.91 -11.20
N LEU A 57 -10.93 10.59 -11.14
CA LEU A 57 -9.91 9.88 -11.94
C LEU A 57 -10.25 9.86 -13.42
N ASN A 58 -11.53 9.86 -13.80
CA ASN A 58 -11.96 9.99 -15.19
C ASN A 58 -11.68 11.40 -15.76
N GLU A 59 -11.75 12.44 -14.92
CA GLU A 59 -11.43 13.82 -15.32
C GLU A 59 -9.92 14.04 -15.36
N TYR A 60 -9.17 13.45 -14.43
CA TYR A 60 -7.80 13.84 -14.14
C TYR A 60 -6.74 12.76 -14.31
N GLY A 61 -7.10 11.54 -14.65
CA GLY A 61 -6.17 10.43 -14.88
C GLY A 61 -4.98 10.37 -13.92
N LEU A 62 -4.61 9.18 -13.48
CA LEU A 62 -3.36 9.00 -12.70
C LEU A 62 -2.07 9.13 -13.55
N ASP A 63 -2.23 9.34 -14.83
CA ASP A 63 -1.16 9.50 -15.82
C ASP A 63 -0.77 10.96 -16.04
N ASN A 64 -1.53 11.93 -15.53
CA ASN A 64 -1.19 13.33 -15.61
C ASN A 64 -0.57 13.85 -14.31
N LYS A 65 0.28 14.90 -14.44
CA LYS A 65 1.04 15.47 -13.31
C LYS A 65 0.14 16.09 -12.25
N GLU A 66 -0.99 16.60 -12.65
CA GLU A 66 -1.98 17.27 -11.80
C GLU A 66 -2.68 16.25 -10.91
N GLY A 67 -3.15 15.13 -11.46
CA GLY A 67 -3.76 14.06 -10.70
C GLY A 67 -2.80 13.48 -9.66
N VAL A 68 -1.55 13.22 -10.06
CA VAL A 68 -0.50 12.75 -9.13
C VAL A 68 -0.25 13.77 -8.02
N ALA A 69 -0.16 15.07 -8.33
CA ALA A 69 0.07 16.11 -7.32
C ALA A 69 -1.08 16.20 -6.30
N LEU A 70 -2.33 16.05 -6.74
CA LEU A 70 -3.49 16.04 -5.85
C LEU A 70 -3.53 14.79 -4.97
N MET A 71 -3.17 13.63 -5.52
CA MET A 71 -3.08 12.39 -4.75
C MET A 71 -1.98 12.47 -3.69
N CYS A 72 -0.80 13.01 -4.04
CA CYS A 72 0.28 13.26 -3.07
C CYS A 72 -0.15 14.26 -1.99
N LEU A 73 -0.93 15.28 -2.35
CA LEU A 73 -1.48 16.23 -1.38
C LEU A 73 -2.47 15.56 -0.44
N ALA A 74 -3.38 14.73 -0.96
CA ALA A 74 -4.34 13.98 -0.17
C ALA A 74 -3.63 13.03 0.83
N GLU A 75 -2.62 12.30 0.37
CA GLU A 75 -1.80 11.43 1.21
C GLU A 75 -1.05 12.23 2.29
N SER A 76 -0.45 13.37 1.93
CA SER A 76 0.26 14.24 2.87
C SER A 76 -0.66 14.77 3.96
N VAL A 77 -1.87 15.20 3.60
CA VAL A 77 -2.88 15.69 4.56
C VAL A 77 -3.27 14.62 5.58
N LEU A 78 -3.31 13.36 5.18
CA LEU A 78 -3.60 12.24 6.08
C LEU A 78 -2.46 11.94 7.05
N ARG A 79 -1.21 12.05 6.57
CA ARG A 79 -0.02 11.68 7.35
C ARG A 79 0.43 12.77 8.32
N ILE A 80 0.07 14.04 8.09
CA ILE A 80 0.51 15.16 8.93
C ILE A 80 -0.40 15.30 10.14
N PRO A 81 0.10 15.07 11.37
CA PRO A 81 -0.73 15.05 12.57
C PRO A 81 -1.12 16.46 13.04
N ASP A 82 -0.26 17.46 12.82
CA ASP A 82 -0.50 18.81 13.31
C ASP A 82 -1.13 19.73 12.25
N LYS A 83 -2.08 20.55 12.73
CA LYS A 83 -2.84 21.47 11.88
C LYS A 83 -1.95 22.51 11.19
N LYS A 84 -0.93 23.03 11.88
CA LYS A 84 -0.09 24.13 11.39
C LYS A 84 0.76 23.70 10.19
N THR A 85 1.44 22.54 10.29
CA THR A 85 2.24 21.97 9.20
C THR A 85 1.36 21.62 8.00
N ARG A 86 0.20 21.03 8.24
CA ARG A 86 -0.77 20.71 7.21
C ARG A 86 -1.26 21.96 6.46
N ASP A 87 -1.60 23.02 7.19
CA ASP A 87 -2.04 24.29 6.63
C ASP A 87 -0.94 24.95 5.78
N LEU A 88 0.34 24.86 6.21
CA LEU A 88 1.48 25.37 5.45
C LEU A 88 1.67 24.62 4.12
N ILE A 89 1.63 23.29 4.13
CA ILE A 89 1.80 22.48 2.91
C ILE A 89 0.66 22.74 1.94
N ILE A 90 -0.58 22.82 2.42
CA ILE A 90 -1.73 23.16 1.58
C ILE A 90 -1.53 24.53 0.95
N SER A 91 -1.16 25.54 1.75
CA SER A 91 -0.92 26.89 1.26
C SER A 91 0.20 26.95 0.24
N GLU A 92 1.33 26.25 0.48
CA GLU A 92 2.48 26.17 -0.43
C GLU A 92 2.09 25.53 -1.76
N LYS A 93 1.48 24.36 -1.73
CA LYS A 93 1.08 23.64 -2.95
C LYS A 93 -0.01 24.38 -3.74
N LEU A 94 -0.85 25.12 -3.08
CA LEU A 94 -1.85 25.96 -3.72
C LEU A 94 -1.25 27.25 -4.33
N SER A 95 -0.21 27.80 -3.71
CA SER A 95 0.43 29.04 -4.17
C SER A 95 1.42 28.85 -5.32
N GLU A 96 1.86 27.64 -5.63
CA GLU A 96 2.74 27.33 -6.78
C GLU A 96 2.10 27.61 -8.15
N GLY A 97 0.91 28.20 -8.19
CA GLY A 97 0.34 29.10 -9.21
C GLY A 97 0.11 28.58 -10.63
N LYS A 98 0.58 27.39 -11.00
CA LYS A 98 0.37 26.84 -12.34
C LYS A 98 -1.02 26.25 -12.57
N TRP A 99 -1.81 26.13 -11.53
CA TRP A 99 -3.21 25.71 -11.59
C TRP A 99 -4.11 26.67 -12.36
N ILE A 100 -3.72 27.98 -12.41
CA ILE A 100 -4.49 29.03 -13.10
C ILE A 100 -4.39 28.88 -14.62
N ASP A 101 -3.26 28.40 -15.15
CA ASP A 101 -3.07 28.24 -16.59
C ASP A 101 -3.85 27.04 -17.17
N HIS A 102 -4.25 26.11 -16.33
CA HIS A 102 -5.08 24.95 -16.68
C HIS A 102 -6.59 25.21 -16.53
N LEU A 103 -6.98 26.29 -15.86
CA LEU A 103 -8.39 26.70 -15.70
C LEU A 103 -9.13 26.96 -17.02
N ASN A 104 -8.42 27.13 -18.13
CA ASN A 104 -9.02 27.36 -19.46
C ASN A 104 -9.18 26.08 -20.31
N LYS A 105 -8.73 24.92 -19.84
CA LYS A 105 -8.80 23.64 -20.57
C LYS A 105 -9.54 22.53 -19.84
N ALA A 106 -9.59 22.61 -18.55
CA ALA A 106 -10.39 21.74 -17.73
C ALA A 106 -11.29 22.67 -16.93
N ASP A 107 -12.60 22.55 -17.05
CA ASP A 107 -13.54 23.23 -16.14
C ASP A 107 -13.27 22.71 -14.71
N SER A 108 -12.08 23.06 -14.27
CA SER A 108 -11.55 23.25 -12.92
C SER A 108 -11.80 22.19 -11.85
N ILE A 109 -10.81 21.31 -11.66
CA ILE A 109 -10.64 20.51 -10.43
C ILE A 109 -10.73 21.38 -9.19
N PHE A 110 -9.98 22.49 -9.20
CA PHE A 110 -9.82 23.32 -8.02
C PHE A 110 -11.11 24.02 -7.64
N VAL A 111 -11.81 24.54 -8.63
CA VAL A 111 -13.15 25.12 -8.44
C VAL A 111 -14.13 24.01 -8.10
N ASN A 112 -14.05 22.85 -8.75
CA ASN A 112 -14.92 21.72 -8.43
C ASN A 112 -14.60 21.13 -7.04
N ALA A 113 -13.34 20.88 -6.66
CA ALA A 113 -13.00 20.40 -5.32
C ALA A 113 -13.34 21.41 -4.23
N SER A 114 -13.13 22.72 -4.47
CA SER A 114 -13.54 23.77 -3.56
C SER A 114 -15.06 23.92 -3.51
N THR A 115 -15.74 23.79 -4.65
CA THR A 115 -17.21 23.82 -4.73
C THR A 115 -17.81 22.57 -4.12
N TRP A 116 -17.25 21.40 -4.34
CA TRP A 116 -17.64 20.15 -3.68
C TRP A 116 -17.43 20.22 -2.16
N GLY A 117 -16.29 20.73 -1.70
CA GLY A 117 -16.02 20.93 -0.29
C GLY A 117 -17.00 21.93 0.35
N LEU A 118 -17.36 22.99 -0.35
CA LEU A 118 -18.35 23.98 0.10
C LEU A 118 -19.78 23.44 0.07
N LEU A 119 -20.14 22.65 -0.95
CA LEU A 119 -21.43 21.95 -1.04
C LEU A 119 -21.61 20.95 0.09
N LEU A 120 -20.58 20.14 0.36
CA LEU A 120 -20.58 19.15 1.43
C LEU A 120 -20.55 19.78 2.83
N ALA A 121 -19.97 20.97 2.98
CA ALA A 121 -20.02 21.73 4.23
C ALA A 121 -21.36 22.47 4.44
N GLY A 122 -22.34 22.34 3.53
CA GLY A 122 -23.66 22.98 3.64
C GLY A 122 -23.64 24.48 3.59
N LYS A 123 -22.58 25.10 3.03
CA LYS A 123 -22.38 26.56 3.06
C LYS A 123 -22.53 27.24 1.72
N VAL A 124 -22.80 26.53 0.64
CA VAL A 124 -23.04 27.16 -0.68
C VAL A 124 -24.50 27.10 -1.04
N VAL A 125 -25.14 28.25 -0.89
CA VAL A 125 -26.45 28.56 -1.48
C VAL A 125 -26.19 29.55 -2.60
N THR A 126 -25.72 29.08 -3.76
CA THR A 126 -25.67 29.93 -4.97
C THR A 126 -25.91 29.07 -6.21
N THR A 127 -26.69 29.70 -7.12
CA THR A 127 -27.16 29.06 -8.34
C THR A 127 -26.04 28.78 -9.35
N PRO A 128 -26.13 27.71 -10.13
CA PRO A 128 -25.05 27.20 -11.02
C PRO A 128 -24.62 28.14 -12.15
N ASN A 129 -25.29 29.26 -12.37
CA ASN A 129 -25.12 30.10 -13.57
C ASN A 129 -24.04 31.19 -13.48
N GLU A 130 -23.53 31.55 -12.32
CA GLU A 130 -22.52 32.64 -12.21
C GLU A 130 -21.07 32.14 -12.35
N TRP A 131 -20.77 30.92 -11.92
CA TRP A 131 -19.43 30.40 -11.97
C TRP A 131 -19.00 29.82 -13.34
N SER A 132 -19.99 29.38 -14.15
CA SER A 132 -19.71 28.90 -15.52
C SER A 132 -19.25 30.00 -16.48
N LYS A 133 -19.49 31.29 -16.14
CA LYS A 133 -19.12 32.42 -16.99
C LYS A 133 -17.74 33.00 -16.72
N ASN A 134 -17.23 32.93 -15.51
CA ASN A 134 -15.88 33.41 -15.18
C ASN A 134 -15.34 32.83 -13.84
N PRO A 135 -14.72 31.62 -13.85
CA PRO A 135 -14.28 30.93 -12.64
C PRO A 135 -13.27 31.71 -11.80
N ASN A 136 -12.36 32.47 -12.48
CA ASN A 136 -11.30 33.24 -11.80
C ASN A 136 -11.87 34.42 -11.01
N SER A 137 -12.87 35.12 -11.53
CA SER A 137 -13.51 36.22 -10.82
C SER A 137 -14.36 35.72 -9.66
N PHE A 138 -14.97 34.55 -9.80
CA PHE A 138 -15.71 33.89 -8.72
C PHE A 138 -14.81 33.51 -7.57
N LEU A 139 -13.66 32.84 -7.85
CA LEU A 139 -12.70 32.44 -6.84
C LEU A 139 -12.09 33.66 -6.11
N SER A 140 -11.66 34.69 -6.86
CA SER A 140 -11.16 35.95 -6.29
C SER A 140 -12.18 36.65 -5.43
N ASN A 141 -13.45 36.67 -5.84
CA ASN A 141 -14.56 37.24 -5.06
C ASN A 141 -14.89 36.41 -3.81
N LEU A 142 -14.72 35.08 -3.89
CA LEU A 142 -14.94 34.19 -2.75
C LEU A 142 -13.81 34.36 -1.71
N ILE A 143 -12.58 34.46 -2.15
CA ILE A 143 -11.40 34.74 -1.29
C ILE A 143 -11.55 36.13 -0.64
N SER A 144 -11.91 37.14 -1.40
CA SER A 144 -12.08 38.51 -0.89
C SER A 144 -13.24 38.70 0.08
N LYS A 145 -14.33 37.93 -0.12
CA LYS A 145 -15.54 38.01 0.73
C LYS A 145 -15.52 37.10 1.95
N SER A 146 -14.90 35.93 1.84
CA SER A 146 -14.95 34.87 2.86
C SER A 146 -13.62 34.66 3.60
N GLY A 147 -12.54 35.26 3.10
CA GLY A 147 -11.18 35.01 3.57
C GLY A 147 -10.62 33.63 3.13
N GLU A 148 -9.32 33.38 3.40
CA GLU A 148 -8.65 32.12 3.03
C GLU A 148 -9.18 30.90 3.81
N MET A 149 -9.69 31.10 5.03
CA MET A 149 -10.02 30.01 5.95
C MET A 149 -11.18 29.11 5.48
N PRO A 150 -12.28 29.62 4.91
CA PRO A 150 -13.35 28.77 4.36
C PRO A 150 -12.89 27.93 3.17
N ILE A 151 -12.07 28.49 2.28
CA ILE A 151 -11.53 27.79 1.12
C ILE A 151 -10.60 26.68 1.56
N ARG A 152 -9.72 26.96 2.52
CA ARG A 152 -8.82 25.96 3.11
C ARG A 152 -9.61 24.80 3.74
N ASN A 153 -10.67 25.09 4.49
CA ASN A 153 -11.53 24.06 5.07
C ASN A 153 -12.26 23.24 4.01
N ALA A 154 -12.67 23.86 2.90
CA ALA A 154 -13.28 23.16 1.78
C ALA A 154 -12.30 22.22 1.07
N VAL A 155 -11.05 22.67 0.84
CA VAL A 155 -9.98 21.81 0.29
C VAL A 155 -9.68 20.66 1.22
N LEU A 156 -9.56 20.91 2.53
CA LEU A 156 -9.35 19.85 3.52
C LEU A 156 -10.49 18.82 3.51
N ALA A 157 -11.73 19.26 3.41
CA ALA A 157 -12.89 18.37 3.32
C ALA A 157 -12.85 17.52 2.03
N ALA A 158 -12.52 18.13 0.89
CA ALA A 158 -12.38 17.43 -0.38
C ALA A 158 -11.23 16.41 -0.31
N MET A 159 -10.07 16.79 0.26
CA MET A 159 -8.95 15.87 0.46
C MET A 159 -9.29 14.72 1.42
N GLN A 160 -10.07 14.98 2.47
CA GLN A 160 -10.56 13.93 3.37
C GLN A 160 -11.47 12.92 2.65
N ILE A 161 -12.33 13.40 1.76
CA ILE A 161 -13.19 12.51 0.96
C ILE A 161 -12.36 11.65 0.02
N LEU A 162 -11.44 12.26 -0.73
CA LEU A 162 -10.51 11.51 -1.60
C LEU A 162 -9.70 10.48 -0.80
N SER A 163 -9.28 10.84 0.40
CA SER A 163 -8.48 9.96 1.24
C SER A 163 -9.27 8.79 1.84
N GLN A 164 -10.58 8.88 1.96
CA GLN A 164 -11.44 7.79 2.43
C GLN A 164 -11.43 6.59 1.47
N GLU A 165 -11.13 6.81 0.20
CA GLU A 165 -10.96 5.72 -0.78
C GLU A 165 -9.67 4.89 -0.54
N PHE A 166 -8.68 5.44 0.16
CA PHE A 166 -7.41 4.76 0.48
C PHE A 166 -7.33 4.29 1.93
N VAL A 167 -8.15 4.87 2.80
CA VAL A 167 -8.17 4.55 4.23
C VAL A 167 -9.57 4.07 4.59
N ILE A 168 -9.69 2.77 4.75
CA ILE A 168 -10.96 2.08 5.04
C ILE A 168 -11.67 2.67 6.27
N GLY A 169 -10.93 3.12 7.28
CA GLY A 169 -11.50 3.73 8.48
C GLY A 169 -10.44 4.29 9.41
N LYS A 170 -10.82 5.24 10.25
CA LYS A 170 -9.94 5.82 11.28
C LYS A 170 -9.83 4.91 12.51
N ASN A 171 -10.78 4.02 12.70
CA ASN A 171 -10.85 3.11 13.84
C ASN A 171 -11.78 1.91 13.50
N PHE A 172 -11.74 0.87 14.31
CA PHE A 172 -12.51 -0.35 14.07
C PHE A 172 -14.04 -0.16 14.12
N LYS A 173 -14.56 0.89 14.78
CA LYS A 173 -16.00 1.20 14.74
C LYS A 173 -16.45 1.67 13.36
N ASP A 174 -15.58 2.36 12.63
CA ASP A 174 -15.85 2.76 11.26
C ASP A 174 -15.79 1.54 10.33
N ILE A 175 -14.80 0.67 10.53
CA ILE A 175 -14.63 -0.57 9.78
C ILE A 175 -15.85 -1.50 9.91
N GLN A 176 -16.41 -1.64 11.10
CA GLN A 176 -17.60 -2.48 11.33
C GLN A 176 -18.84 -2.05 10.52
N LYS A 177 -18.86 -0.83 10.00
CA LYS A 177 -19.96 -0.31 9.18
C LYS A 177 -19.75 -0.50 7.67
N LEU A 178 -18.62 -1.06 7.24
CA LEU A 178 -18.32 -1.28 5.82
C LEU A 178 -19.30 -2.27 5.21
N PRO A 179 -19.90 -1.95 4.05
CA PRO A 179 -20.88 -2.81 3.39
C PRO A 179 -20.33 -4.20 3.04
N GLY A 180 -19.11 -4.29 2.51
CA GLY A 180 -18.47 -5.53 2.06
C GLY A 180 -17.84 -6.39 3.16
N LEU A 181 -17.87 -5.96 4.42
CA LEU A 181 -17.17 -6.65 5.52
C LEU A 181 -17.67 -8.08 5.79
N SER A 182 -18.86 -8.42 5.33
CA SER A 182 -19.44 -9.77 5.48
C SER A 182 -19.27 -10.65 4.25
N GLU A 183 -18.73 -10.13 3.17
CA GLU A 183 -18.63 -10.80 1.87
C GLU A 183 -17.19 -11.05 1.45
N GLU A 184 -16.26 -10.22 1.95
CA GLU A 184 -14.86 -10.23 1.58
C GLU A 184 -13.95 -10.38 2.79
N ALA A 185 -12.83 -11.07 2.63
CA ALA A 185 -11.78 -11.16 3.64
C ALA A 185 -10.77 -10.02 3.49
N TYR A 186 -10.61 -9.23 4.53
CA TYR A 186 -9.69 -8.09 4.57
C TYR A 186 -8.40 -8.43 5.32
N SER A 187 -7.29 -7.87 4.86
CA SER A 187 -6.04 -7.80 5.62
C SER A 187 -5.81 -6.35 6.05
N PHE A 188 -6.08 -6.07 7.31
CA PHE A 188 -5.99 -4.72 7.85
C PHE A 188 -4.54 -4.30 8.08
N ASP A 189 -4.15 -3.18 7.50
CA ASP A 189 -2.84 -2.55 7.70
C ASP A 189 -3.01 -1.33 8.60
N MET A 190 -2.41 -1.40 9.78
CA MET A 190 -2.37 -0.29 10.72
C MET A 190 -1.38 0.76 10.21
N LEU A 191 -1.85 1.98 9.98
CA LEU A 191 -0.98 3.07 9.55
C LEU A 191 0.11 3.33 10.61
N GLY A 192 1.36 3.22 10.20
CA GLY A 192 2.53 3.43 11.02
C GLY A 192 3.66 2.47 10.66
N GLU A 193 4.83 3.04 10.40
CA GLU A 193 6.05 2.31 10.08
C GLU A 193 7.26 3.11 10.57
N ALA A 194 8.44 2.48 10.60
CA ALA A 194 9.71 3.12 10.94
C ALA A 194 9.65 3.89 12.27
N ALA A 195 9.34 3.20 13.36
CA ALA A 195 9.40 3.77 14.71
C ALA A 195 10.77 4.43 14.94
N ARG A 196 10.77 5.65 15.45
CA ARG A 196 11.99 6.43 15.69
C ARG A 196 12.43 6.42 17.16
N THR A 197 11.53 6.07 18.06
CA THR A 197 11.77 6.00 19.50
C THR A 197 11.19 4.73 20.09
N PRO A 198 11.71 4.24 21.23
CA PRO A 198 11.12 3.10 21.94
C PRO A 198 9.66 3.33 22.32
N SER A 199 9.30 4.54 22.75
CA SER A 199 7.90 4.89 23.08
C SER A 199 6.98 4.79 21.86
N GLN A 200 7.44 5.20 20.68
CA GLN A 200 6.66 5.07 19.46
C GLN A 200 6.49 3.59 19.07
N ALA A 201 7.55 2.79 19.22
CA ALA A 201 7.48 1.35 18.98
C ALA A 201 6.51 0.65 19.94
N GLU A 202 6.43 1.10 21.20
CA GLU A 202 5.47 0.60 22.18
C GLU A 202 4.04 0.94 21.77
N ASN A 203 3.77 2.18 21.38
CA ASN A 203 2.43 2.60 20.92
C ASN A 203 1.97 1.79 19.71
N TYR A 204 2.86 1.49 18.77
CA TYR A 204 2.53 0.63 17.61
C TYR A 204 2.29 -0.82 18.04
N PHE A 205 3.06 -1.33 18.98
CA PHE A 205 2.86 -2.69 19.50
C PHE A 205 1.48 -2.84 20.15
N GLU A 206 1.08 -1.91 21.02
CA GLU A 206 -0.25 -1.87 21.62
C GLU A 206 -1.35 -1.73 20.56
N SER A 207 -1.12 -0.92 19.53
CA SER A 207 -2.06 -0.75 18.42
C SER A 207 -2.26 -2.06 17.65
N TYR A 208 -1.20 -2.83 17.42
CA TYR A 208 -1.30 -4.16 16.79
C TYR A 208 -2.04 -5.18 17.68
N LEU A 209 -1.79 -5.21 18.98
CA LEU A 209 -2.53 -6.07 19.90
C LEU A 209 -4.03 -5.76 19.87
N ASN A 210 -4.39 -4.47 19.94
CA ASN A 210 -5.78 -4.03 19.83
C ASN A 210 -6.39 -4.38 18.47
N ALA A 211 -5.64 -4.22 17.38
CA ALA A 211 -6.10 -4.59 16.04
C ALA A 211 -6.42 -6.08 15.94
N ILE A 212 -5.56 -6.95 16.46
CA ILE A 212 -5.78 -8.39 16.51
C ILE A 212 -7.06 -8.73 17.31
N ASP A 213 -7.26 -8.10 18.47
CA ASP A 213 -8.45 -8.34 19.29
C ASP A 213 -9.75 -7.89 18.61
N GLU A 214 -9.72 -6.73 17.94
CA GLU A 214 -10.90 -6.21 17.21
C GLU A 214 -11.21 -7.07 15.97
N VAL A 215 -10.18 -7.49 15.22
CA VAL A 215 -10.36 -8.38 14.06
C VAL A 215 -10.90 -9.75 14.51
N ALA A 216 -10.44 -10.27 15.64
CA ALA A 216 -10.97 -11.51 16.21
C ALA A 216 -12.49 -11.41 16.48
N LYS A 217 -12.95 -10.28 17.05
CA LYS A 217 -14.39 -10.04 17.29
C LYS A 217 -15.19 -10.01 15.98
N ILE A 218 -14.64 -9.36 14.93
CA ILE A 218 -15.28 -9.30 13.61
C ILE A 218 -15.38 -10.70 13.01
N ASN A 219 -14.31 -11.48 13.04
CA ASN A 219 -14.26 -12.84 12.49
C ASN A 219 -15.32 -13.76 13.13
N LEU A 220 -15.51 -13.67 14.45
CA LEU A 220 -16.53 -14.44 15.17
C LEU A 220 -17.96 -14.13 14.70
N VAL A 221 -18.24 -12.86 14.36
CA VAL A 221 -19.59 -12.42 13.95
C VAL A 221 -19.86 -12.73 12.48
N LYS A 222 -18.84 -12.55 11.62
CA LYS A 222 -19.01 -12.60 10.15
C LYS A 222 -18.68 -13.96 9.54
N ASN A 223 -18.09 -14.88 10.31
CA ASN A 223 -17.63 -16.19 9.83
C ASN A 223 -16.66 -16.08 8.62
N LEU A 224 -15.80 -15.05 8.64
CA LEU A 224 -14.76 -14.78 7.66
C LEU A 224 -13.38 -14.78 8.35
N SER A 225 -12.33 -14.93 7.58
CA SER A 225 -10.95 -14.89 8.08
C SER A 225 -10.28 -13.59 7.67
N HIS A 226 -10.64 -12.50 8.35
CA HIS A 226 -9.87 -11.27 8.24
C HIS A 226 -8.54 -11.41 8.98
N GLY A 227 -7.51 -10.67 8.51
CA GLY A 227 -6.18 -10.70 9.09
C GLY A 227 -5.61 -9.31 9.37
N VAL A 228 -4.41 -9.29 9.96
CA VAL A 228 -3.65 -8.06 10.25
C VAL A 228 -2.29 -8.15 9.57
N SER A 229 -1.89 -7.07 8.89
CA SER A 229 -0.54 -6.88 8.35
C SER A 229 0.34 -6.18 9.37
N ILE A 230 1.57 -6.66 9.56
CA ILE A 230 2.52 -6.12 10.53
C ILE A 230 3.79 -5.65 9.81
N LYS A 231 4.17 -4.39 10.01
CA LYS A 231 5.46 -3.84 9.60
C LYS A 231 6.48 -3.98 10.75
N ILE A 232 7.54 -4.70 10.47
CA ILE A 232 8.57 -4.97 11.50
C ILE A 232 9.22 -3.67 11.98
N SER A 233 9.41 -2.70 11.08
CA SER A 233 9.99 -1.41 11.42
C SER A 233 9.15 -0.57 12.40
N ALA A 234 7.87 -0.85 12.52
CA ALA A 234 7.01 -0.19 13.52
C ALA A 234 7.32 -0.64 14.95
N LEU A 235 7.95 -1.80 15.13
CA LEU A 235 8.12 -2.44 16.44
C LEU A 235 9.48 -2.20 17.09
N HIS A 236 10.43 -1.59 16.35
CA HIS A 236 11.77 -1.32 16.90
C HIS A 236 12.44 -0.14 16.17
N PRO A 237 12.98 0.87 16.90
CA PRO A 237 13.54 2.08 16.29
C PRO A 237 14.88 1.86 15.55
N ARG A 238 15.54 0.73 15.78
CA ARG A 238 16.82 0.38 15.15
C ARG A 238 16.72 -0.96 14.42
N TYR A 239 15.74 -1.09 13.52
CA TYR A 239 15.56 -2.24 12.66
C TYR A 239 16.57 -2.22 11.51
N GLU A 240 17.81 -2.60 11.84
CA GLU A 240 18.98 -2.55 10.97
C GLU A 240 19.85 -3.80 11.16
N MET A 241 20.44 -4.32 10.07
CA MET A 241 21.29 -5.53 10.10
C MET A 241 22.46 -5.43 11.08
N ARG A 242 23.08 -4.24 11.20
CA ARG A 242 24.17 -4.00 12.14
C ARG A 242 23.79 -4.11 13.62
N LYS A 243 22.48 -4.19 13.90
CA LYS A 243 21.88 -4.32 15.22
C LYS A 243 21.27 -5.69 15.46
N ILE A 244 21.77 -6.73 14.75
CA ILE A 244 21.18 -8.07 14.77
C ILE A 244 21.08 -8.67 16.18
N ASP A 245 22.02 -8.38 17.07
CA ASP A 245 22.00 -8.89 18.42
C ASP A 245 20.87 -8.24 19.24
N ASP A 246 20.74 -6.91 19.16
CA ASP A 246 19.63 -6.17 19.78
C ASP A 246 18.28 -6.63 19.18
N ILE A 247 18.22 -6.84 17.87
CA ILE A 247 17.05 -7.35 17.16
C ILE A 247 16.62 -8.73 17.68
N ASN A 248 17.56 -9.65 17.83
CA ASN A 248 17.27 -10.99 18.36
C ASN A 248 16.83 -10.94 19.84
N LEU A 249 17.36 -10.00 20.61
CA LEU A 249 17.08 -9.89 22.04
C LEU A 249 15.76 -9.14 22.34
N GLU A 250 15.43 -8.12 21.56
CA GLU A 250 14.32 -7.21 21.85
C GLU A 250 13.16 -7.35 20.87
N LEU A 251 13.43 -7.28 19.54
CA LEU A 251 12.39 -7.26 18.50
C LEU A 251 11.79 -8.64 18.27
N VAL A 252 12.61 -9.69 18.16
CA VAL A 252 12.10 -11.05 17.90
C VAL A 252 11.14 -11.52 18.99
N PRO A 253 11.43 -11.37 20.31
CA PRO A 253 10.48 -11.71 21.37
C PRO A 253 9.16 -10.92 21.26
N ARG A 254 9.24 -9.60 21.00
CA ARG A 254 8.08 -8.73 20.83
C ARG A 254 7.20 -9.18 19.67
N LEU A 255 7.80 -9.49 18.52
CA LEU A 255 7.07 -9.98 17.36
C LEU A 255 6.48 -11.38 17.59
N LYS A 256 7.19 -12.26 18.33
CA LYS A 256 6.64 -13.55 18.77
C LYS A 256 5.40 -13.38 19.65
N GLU A 257 5.42 -12.41 20.55
CA GLU A 257 4.25 -12.12 21.40
C GLU A 257 3.03 -11.74 20.55
N LEU A 258 3.16 -10.83 19.58
CA LEU A 258 2.09 -10.48 18.65
C LEU A 258 1.57 -11.69 17.88
N VAL A 259 2.46 -12.48 17.31
CA VAL A 259 2.09 -13.67 16.52
C VAL A 259 1.43 -14.75 17.39
N HIS A 260 1.91 -14.95 18.62
CA HIS A 260 1.27 -15.87 19.58
C HIS A 260 -0.09 -15.36 20.04
N HIS A 261 -0.25 -14.03 20.19
CA HIS A 261 -1.54 -13.44 20.51
C HIS A 261 -2.55 -13.70 19.36
N ALA A 262 -2.15 -13.42 18.11
CA ALA A 262 -2.96 -13.69 16.94
C ALA A 262 -3.30 -15.17 16.78
N TYR A 263 -2.35 -16.08 17.02
CA TYR A 263 -2.58 -17.51 17.06
C TYR A 263 -3.65 -17.90 18.07
N SER A 264 -3.60 -17.33 19.30
CA SER A 264 -4.58 -17.60 20.34
C SER A 264 -6.00 -17.11 20.01
N LYS A 265 -6.10 -16.12 19.12
CA LYS A 265 -7.36 -15.51 18.64
C LYS A 265 -7.79 -16.03 17.28
N ASP A 266 -6.99 -16.91 16.68
CA ASP A 266 -7.17 -17.43 15.31
C ASP A 266 -7.27 -16.34 14.23
N VAL A 267 -6.54 -15.22 14.39
CA VAL A 267 -6.46 -14.10 13.47
C VAL A 267 -5.25 -14.24 12.56
N GLU A 268 -5.47 -14.21 11.26
CA GLU A 268 -4.39 -14.29 10.27
C GLU A 268 -3.38 -13.14 10.43
N ILE A 269 -2.09 -13.45 10.33
CA ILE A 269 -1.01 -12.47 10.33
C ILE A 269 -0.21 -12.54 9.04
N THR A 270 0.02 -11.39 8.43
CA THR A 270 0.98 -11.22 7.33
C THR A 270 2.09 -10.27 7.75
N ILE A 271 3.34 -10.71 7.68
CA ILE A 271 4.49 -9.83 7.86
C ILE A 271 4.74 -9.10 6.54
N ASP A 272 4.63 -7.79 6.54
CA ASP A 272 4.82 -6.97 5.35
C ASP A 272 6.29 -6.91 4.93
N ALA A 273 6.51 -6.76 3.62
CA ALA A 273 7.82 -6.50 3.05
C ALA A 273 8.10 -4.98 3.09
N GLU A 274 9.32 -4.65 3.45
CA GLU A 274 9.80 -3.27 3.52
C GLU A 274 10.99 -3.08 2.56
N GLU A 275 11.88 -2.12 2.82
CA GLU A 275 12.98 -1.81 1.89
C GLU A 275 13.90 -3.01 1.66
N GLN A 276 14.53 -3.06 0.48
CA GLN A 276 15.38 -4.17 0.07
C GLN A 276 16.61 -4.39 0.97
N ASP A 277 17.10 -3.36 1.63
CA ASP A 277 18.19 -3.48 2.60
C ASP A 277 17.79 -4.32 3.82
N ARG A 278 16.50 -4.33 4.15
CA ARG A 278 15.93 -5.08 5.27
C ARG A 278 15.54 -6.52 4.93
N LEU A 279 15.47 -6.88 3.64
CA LEU A 279 14.96 -8.20 3.21
C LEU A 279 15.68 -9.36 3.93
N SER A 280 17.00 -9.35 3.99
CA SER A 280 17.76 -10.44 4.64
C SER A 280 17.49 -10.52 6.13
N LEU A 281 17.35 -9.37 6.79
CA LEU A 281 17.02 -9.31 8.22
C LEU A 281 15.57 -9.74 8.47
N SER A 282 14.64 -9.31 7.61
CA SER A 282 13.24 -9.75 7.67
C SER A 282 13.13 -11.26 7.58
N LEU A 283 13.79 -11.89 6.58
CA LEU A 283 13.76 -13.34 6.41
C LEU A 283 14.42 -14.09 7.58
N HIS A 284 15.47 -13.52 8.18
CA HIS A 284 16.07 -14.08 9.39
C HIS A 284 15.09 -14.09 10.58
N ILE A 285 14.34 -13.01 10.76
CA ILE A 285 13.31 -12.91 11.82
C ILE A 285 12.15 -13.86 11.50
N ILE A 286 11.67 -13.84 10.26
CA ILE A 286 10.57 -14.69 9.80
C ILE A 286 10.91 -16.18 9.99
N GLU A 287 12.15 -16.60 9.74
CA GLU A 287 12.59 -17.97 9.98
C GLU A 287 12.38 -18.38 11.44
N GLN A 288 12.74 -17.50 12.39
CA GLN A 288 12.59 -17.77 13.82
C GLN A 288 11.11 -17.86 14.25
N LEU A 289 10.23 -17.08 13.59
CA LEU A 289 8.78 -17.17 13.81
C LEU A 289 8.20 -18.43 13.15
N ALA A 290 8.56 -18.67 11.88
CA ALA A 290 8.05 -19.78 11.09
C ALA A 290 8.30 -21.14 11.74
N PHE A 291 9.44 -21.29 12.44
CA PHE A 291 9.81 -22.52 13.13
C PHE A 291 9.49 -22.52 14.63
N ASP A 292 8.85 -21.50 15.13
CA ASP A 292 8.37 -21.48 16.52
C ASP A 292 7.41 -22.66 16.76
N LYS A 293 7.69 -23.44 17.82
CA LYS A 293 6.98 -24.69 18.11
C LYS A 293 5.47 -24.50 18.26
N LYS A 294 5.02 -23.32 18.72
CA LYS A 294 3.62 -23.01 18.97
C LYS A 294 2.85 -22.80 17.67
N ILE A 295 3.49 -22.22 16.65
CA ILE A 295 2.80 -21.80 15.41
C ILE A 295 3.25 -22.54 14.15
N LYS A 296 4.24 -23.41 14.21
CA LYS A 296 4.75 -24.11 13.02
C LYS A 296 3.70 -24.93 12.25
N ASN A 297 2.63 -25.31 12.89
CA ASN A 297 1.50 -26.03 12.29
C ASN A 297 0.30 -25.13 11.98
N TRP A 298 0.42 -23.83 12.25
CA TRP A 298 -0.63 -22.86 12.01
C TRP A 298 -0.55 -22.28 10.59
N ASN A 299 -1.61 -22.42 9.82
CA ASN A 299 -1.65 -22.02 8.40
C ASN A 299 -2.04 -20.55 8.15
N LYS A 300 -2.37 -19.79 9.21
CA LYS A 300 -2.73 -18.37 9.11
C LYS A 300 -1.55 -17.41 9.37
N PHE A 301 -0.33 -17.92 9.28
CA PHE A 301 0.87 -17.11 9.30
C PHE A 301 1.42 -16.96 7.89
N GLY A 302 1.71 -15.74 7.47
CA GLY A 302 2.20 -15.43 6.14
C GLY A 302 3.15 -14.25 6.07
N ILE A 303 3.66 -14.02 4.86
CA ILE A 303 4.59 -12.93 4.54
C ILE A 303 4.15 -12.24 3.25
N ALA A 304 4.60 -11.00 3.07
CA ALA A 304 4.57 -10.32 1.78
C ALA A 304 5.94 -10.40 1.09
N LEU A 305 5.94 -10.43 -0.24
CA LEU A 305 7.14 -10.38 -1.07
C LEU A 305 6.95 -9.42 -2.23
N GLN A 306 7.98 -8.63 -2.53
CA GLN A 306 7.95 -7.60 -3.57
C GLN A 306 8.68 -8.08 -4.83
N ALA A 307 7.93 -8.26 -5.92
CA ALA A 307 8.44 -8.78 -7.19
C ALA A 307 9.44 -7.84 -7.90
N TYR A 308 9.43 -6.54 -7.59
CA TYR A 308 10.40 -5.59 -8.15
C TYR A 308 11.83 -5.80 -7.63
N GLY A 309 11.98 -6.53 -6.50
CA GLY A 309 13.28 -6.83 -5.91
C GLY A 309 14.06 -7.86 -6.71
N LYS A 310 15.31 -7.58 -7.02
CA LYS A 310 16.18 -8.51 -7.77
C LYS A 310 16.45 -9.83 -7.06
N ARG A 311 16.10 -9.92 -5.77
CA ARG A 311 16.23 -11.13 -4.94
C ARG A 311 14.90 -11.85 -4.69
N SER A 312 13.85 -11.51 -5.43
CA SER A 312 12.51 -12.09 -5.23
C SER A 312 12.50 -13.61 -5.47
N PHE A 313 13.21 -14.10 -6.50
CA PHE A 313 13.34 -15.53 -6.76
C PHE A 313 14.08 -16.26 -5.65
N ASP A 314 15.22 -15.73 -5.20
CA ASP A 314 15.97 -16.29 -4.08
C ASP A 314 15.13 -16.35 -2.79
N ALA A 315 14.28 -15.35 -2.56
CA ALA A 315 13.37 -15.32 -1.42
C ALA A 315 12.27 -16.39 -1.52
N ILE A 316 11.74 -16.65 -2.73
CA ILE A 316 10.78 -17.74 -2.96
C ILE A 316 11.46 -19.11 -2.75
N ASP A 317 12.66 -19.30 -3.27
CA ASP A 317 13.42 -20.54 -3.10
C ASP A 317 13.76 -20.80 -1.62
N TRP A 318 14.10 -19.73 -0.89
CA TRP A 318 14.26 -19.81 0.55
C TRP A 318 12.95 -20.24 1.24
N LEU A 319 11.82 -19.61 0.88
CA LEU A 319 10.51 -19.96 1.44
C LEU A 319 10.16 -21.42 1.15
N ASN A 320 10.39 -21.90 -0.08
CA ASN A 320 10.19 -23.28 -0.46
C ASN A 320 10.96 -24.23 0.47
N SER A 321 12.25 -23.93 0.70
CA SER A 321 13.09 -24.71 1.62
C SER A 321 12.61 -24.65 3.08
N ALA A 322 12.07 -23.52 3.51
CA ALA A 322 11.50 -23.35 4.84
C ALA A 322 10.23 -24.18 5.02
N LEU A 323 9.40 -24.28 3.98
CA LEU A 323 8.13 -25.02 3.98
C LEU A 323 8.31 -26.55 4.03
N ASP A 324 9.49 -27.07 3.78
CA ASP A 324 9.81 -28.49 4.01
C ASP A 324 9.66 -28.88 5.50
N LYS A 325 9.83 -27.92 6.41
CA LYS A 325 9.90 -28.12 7.86
C LYS A 325 8.69 -27.60 8.63
N ARG A 326 7.71 -27.03 7.94
CA ARG A 326 6.49 -26.50 8.58
C ARG A 326 5.24 -26.75 7.74
N ALA A 327 4.07 -26.41 8.31
CA ALA A 327 2.80 -26.37 7.59
C ALA A 327 2.76 -25.25 6.56
N GLU A 328 1.66 -25.16 5.86
CA GLU A 328 1.32 -24.11 4.90
C GLU A 328 1.56 -22.70 5.43
N MET A 329 1.96 -21.78 4.54
CA MET A 329 2.06 -20.35 4.79
C MET A 329 1.35 -19.56 3.70
N HIS A 330 0.84 -18.39 4.08
CA HIS A 330 0.38 -17.42 3.09
C HIS A 330 1.57 -16.65 2.50
N LEU A 331 1.52 -16.40 1.20
CA LEU A 331 2.45 -15.49 0.53
C LEU A 331 1.68 -14.44 -0.26
N ARG A 332 1.73 -13.19 0.19
CA ARG A 332 1.21 -12.05 -0.54
C ARG A 332 2.28 -11.55 -1.51
N LEU A 333 2.09 -11.79 -2.80
CA LEU A 333 2.95 -11.22 -3.81
C LEU A 333 2.44 -9.83 -4.20
N VAL A 334 3.30 -8.83 -4.07
CA VAL A 334 3.06 -7.44 -4.49
C VAL A 334 4.11 -7.03 -5.53
N LYS A 335 3.85 -5.98 -6.32
CA LYS A 335 4.87 -5.46 -7.26
C LYS A 335 6.01 -4.78 -6.51
N GLY A 336 5.71 -3.90 -5.57
CA GLY A 336 6.65 -3.21 -4.68
C GLY A 336 6.22 -1.79 -4.37
N ALA A 337 6.51 -1.32 -3.15
CA ALA A 337 6.00 -0.05 -2.63
C ALA A 337 7.06 1.06 -2.50
N TYR A 338 8.36 0.73 -2.53
CA TYR A 338 9.43 1.68 -2.17
C TYR A 338 10.34 2.04 -3.37
N TRP A 339 9.87 1.92 -4.62
CA TRP A 339 10.73 2.04 -5.80
C TRP A 339 11.51 3.36 -5.85
N ASP A 340 10.86 4.48 -5.63
CA ASP A 340 11.51 5.81 -5.65
C ASP A 340 12.57 5.94 -4.56
N TYR A 341 12.28 5.44 -3.36
CA TYR A 341 13.24 5.40 -2.26
C TYR A 341 14.45 4.53 -2.62
N GLU A 342 14.24 3.32 -3.13
CA GLU A 342 15.30 2.37 -3.48
C GLU A 342 16.25 2.93 -4.54
N ILE A 343 15.70 3.56 -5.59
CA ILE A 343 16.49 4.19 -6.64
C ILE A 343 17.28 5.38 -6.08
N LYS A 344 16.61 6.28 -5.37
CA LYS A 344 17.25 7.47 -4.78
C LYS A 344 18.31 7.08 -3.74
N HIS A 345 18.00 6.13 -2.88
CA HIS A 345 18.93 5.65 -1.87
C HIS A 345 20.19 5.05 -2.50
N ALA A 346 20.05 4.21 -3.53
CA ALA A 346 21.18 3.64 -4.25
C ALA A 346 22.08 4.73 -4.90
N GLN A 347 21.46 5.76 -5.51
CA GLN A 347 22.19 6.88 -6.11
C GLN A 347 22.95 7.70 -5.06
N VAL A 348 22.31 8.06 -3.96
CA VAL A 348 22.93 8.85 -2.88
C VAL A 348 24.05 8.07 -2.19
N SER A 349 23.90 6.75 -2.07
CA SER A 349 24.89 5.85 -1.44
C SER A 349 26.04 5.48 -2.39
N GLY A 350 25.98 5.88 -3.66
CA GLY A 350 27.03 5.59 -4.65
C GLY A 350 27.16 4.11 -4.98
N TYR A 351 26.05 3.36 -4.98
CA TYR A 351 26.06 1.95 -5.35
C TYR A 351 26.19 1.78 -6.87
N ASP A 352 26.87 0.70 -7.29
CA ASP A 352 27.08 0.39 -8.71
C ASP A 352 25.81 -0.10 -9.44
N GLY A 353 24.69 -0.22 -8.74
CA GLY A 353 23.42 -0.67 -9.28
C GLY A 353 22.26 -0.47 -8.32
N TYR A 354 21.08 -0.91 -8.76
CA TYR A 354 19.86 -0.82 -7.99
C TYR A 354 19.44 -2.19 -7.44
N PRO A 355 18.91 -2.27 -6.21
CA PRO A 355 18.42 -3.52 -5.63
C PRO A 355 17.06 -3.95 -6.22
N VAL A 356 16.44 -3.06 -6.99
CA VAL A 356 15.15 -3.25 -7.67
C VAL A 356 15.30 -3.13 -9.18
N PHE A 357 14.34 -3.61 -9.94
CA PHE A 357 14.32 -3.41 -11.39
C PHE A 357 14.10 -1.93 -11.72
N SER A 358 14.86 -1.45 -12.70
CA SER A 358 14.85 -0.04 -13.12
C SER A 358 13.62 0.33 -13.95
N LYS A 359 12.94 -0.65 -14.54
CA LYS A 359 11.76 -0.45 -15.40
C LYS A 359 10.55 -1.20 -14.85
N LYS A 360 9.40 -0.53 -14.86
CA LYS A 360 8.12 -1.12 -14.44
C LYS A 360 7.77 -2.38 -15.26
N SER A 361 8.04 -2.37 -16.57
CA SER A 361 7.78 -3.52 -17.45
C SER A 361 8.53 -4.79 -17.02
N ILE A 362 9.76 -4.65 -16.49
CA ILE A 362 10.52 -5.79 -15.95
C ILE A 362 9.86 -6.31 -14.67
N THR A 363 9.41 -5.40 -13.81
CA THR A 363 8.66 -5.77 -12.60
C THR A 363 7.37 -6.51 -12.95
N ASP A 364 6.65 -6.06 -13.98
CA ASP A 364 5.39 -6.70 -14.39
C ASP A 364 5.62 -8.16 -14.81
N ILE A 365 6.66 -8.43 -15.62
CA ILE A 365 7.03 -9.79 -16.03
C ILE A 365 7.60 -10.60 -14.85
N ALA A 366 8.42 -10.00 -14.01
CA ALA A 366 8.95 -10.65 -12.81
C ALA A 366 7.83 -11.07 -11.84
N TYR A 367 6.78 -10.27 -11.73
CA TYR A 367 5.60 -10.62 -10.94
C TYR A 367 4.94 -11.90 -11.44
N LEU A 368 4.77 -12.06 -12.76
CA LEU A 368 4.19 -13.27 -13.35
C LEU A 368 5.11 -14.50 -13.17
N ALA A 369 6.42 -14.32 -13.35
CA ALA A 369 7.38 -15.39 -13.10
C ALA A 369 7.42 -15.83 -11.61
N CYS A 370 7.35 -14.87 -10.69
CA CYS A 370 7.19 -15.16 -9.26
C CYS A 370 5.86 -15.87 -8.97
N SER A 371 4.77 -15.44 -9.60
CA SER A 371 3.45 -16.06 -9.44
C SER A 371 3.47 -17.53 -9.82
N LYS A 372 4.09 -17.88 -10.95
CA LYS A 372 4.28 -19.28 -11.37
C LYS A 372 5.00 -20.10 -10.32
N ARG A 373 6.19 -19.64 -9.87
CA ARG A 373 6.97 -20.35 -8.84
C ARG A 373 6.20 -20.55 -7.53
N ILE A 374 5.38 -19.58 -7.15
CA ILE A 374 4.52 -19.67 -5.96
C ILE A 374 3.44 -20.74 -6.14
N LEU A 375 2.81 -20.79 -7.31
CA LEU A 375 1.74 -21.76 -7.62
C LEU A 375 2.25 -23.21 -7.74
N GLU A 376 3.52 -23.41 -8.03
CA GLU A 376 4.15 -24.73 -8.09
C GLU A 376 4.29 -25.38 -6.69
N ASN A 377 4.29 -24.60 -5.61
CA ASN A 377 4.39 -25.12 -4.24
C ASN A 377 3.03 -25.16 -3.55
N LYS A 378 2.46 -26.35 -3.39
CA LYS A 378 1.14 -26.58 -2.76
C LYS A 378 1.06 -26.19 -1.28
N LYS A 379 2.19 -25.94 -0.61
CA LYS A 379 2.23 -25.45 0.78
C LYS A 379 2.22 -23.92 0.87
N ILE A 380 2.22 -23.21 -0.26
CA ILE A 380 2.03 -21.77 -0.29
C ILE A 380 0.56 -21.49 -0.62
N TYR A 381 -0.13 -20.78 0.28
CA TYR A 381 -1.41 -20.18 -0.03
C TYR A 381 -1.15 -18.82 -0.68
N PRO A 382 -1.36 -18.67 -2.00
CA PRO A 382 -1.00 -17.45 -2.71
C PRO A 382 -2.04 -16.35 -2.52
N LYS A 383 -1.56 -15.11 -2.36
CA LYS A 383 -2.37 -13.89 -2.37
C LYS A 383 -1.76 -12.91 -3.36
N PHE A 384 -2.38 -12.76 -4.51
CA PHE A 384 -1.87 -11.90 -5.59
C PHE A 384 -2.45 -10.50 -5.47
N ALA A 385 -1.63 -9.53 -5.05
CA ALA A 385 -2.03 -8.14 -4.93
C ALA A 385 -1.85 -7.41 -6.27
N THR A 386 -2.94 -7.22 -6.99
CA THR A 386 -2.97 -6.49 -8.27
C THR A 386 -4.35 -5.93 -8.56
N HIS A 387 -4.41 -4.77 -9.22
CA HIS A 387 -5.60 -4.17 -9.83
C HIS A 387 -5.52 -4.15 -11.35
N ASN A 388 -4.49 -4.78 -11.92
CA ASN A 388 -4.23 -4.76 -13.36
C ASN A 388 -4.91 -5.96 -14.03
N ALA A 389 -5.89 -5.71 -14.88
CA ALA A 389 -6.65 -6.75 -15.58
C ALA A 389 -5.76 -7.70 -16.39
N HIS A 390 -4.71 -7.19 -17.05
CA HIS A 390 -3.76 -8.01 -17.79
C HIS A 390 -2.99 -8.98 -16.87
N THR A 391 -2.55 -8.49 -15.69
CA THR A 391 -1.88 -9.33 -14.69
C THR A 391 -2.82 -10.40 -14.11
N ILE A 392 -4.12 -10.07 -13.95
CA ILE A 392 -5.12 -11.03 -13.44
C ILE A 392 -5.38 -12.13 -14.47
N SER A 393 -5.39 -11.78 -15.76
CA SER A 393 -5.66 -12.70 -16.87
C SER A 393 -4.46 -13.57 -17.26
N SER A 394 -3.25 -13.23 -16.76
CA SER A 394 -2.02 -13.97 -17.03
C SER A 394 -1.85 -15.16 -16.10
#